data_6a17da9551886ea85c5d82b9fdc90bbd
#
_entry.id   6a17da9551886ea85c5d82b9fdc90bbd
#
_cell.length_a   1.000
_cell.length_b   1.000
_cell.length_c   1.000
_cell.angle_alpha   90.00
_cell.angle_beta   90.00
_cell.angle_gamma   90.00
#
_symmetry.space_group_name_H-M   'P 1'
#
loop_
_entity.id
_entity.type
_entity.pdbx_description
1 polymer ?
#
loop_
_entity_poly.entity_id
_entity_poly.type
_entity_poly.pdbx_seq_one_letter_code
_entity_poly.pdbx_strand_id
1 'polypeptide(L)'
;MKKQKIRFYAALLCSSMVFSLVSTPVSAAETGQLTNPPTSTEGPGSPESASGNEAAAILNGLSVSALTANRVAEVTTAEHLTDMLADSSVVKITLAENIYIGSTLTVNRAVTLDLNGNVLKMNGSGSVIKVESGGNLTIQDSNTSTPHKFTPGGDGLWGLDETGGSEIVYGGIITGGNTPNGGGVYVATGCQLTMTGGNIVGCLATYEGGGVYIDGLRGSSDQTVFTMTGGSITGCQANGTDGGGGVNVTKGTFTMKGGSIIACTVIEPVYNTTVCGGGVHIRNGGSFTMSSGTIRDCRCIGNGGGVYVGTGQFTMEGGNITGCQALSGSFGRGGGVYNLGTFTMIGGIIEDDCTASGSGGGVYNAKVLFANGGEIAGNVMNGDRYPSGTITGSGGTRFSGKVINNKNEDGNKSIIECGTFTGEVSNEGEILGGDFSQANLSGTLVITFDPDNGDQSSTKEVHLGSDGAALTPPDPTPTKEGYTLDGWYWYYNNNGAETKWNFDTDKARYTMTLKAKWTKNTTPIIPGNGTNNIVEQYKTDDSNSGEQTDREVPSSVVKNTTSYLTYTVQAGD
;
A
#
# COMPACT_ATOMS: atom_id res chain seq x y z
N MET A 1 -6.36 24.70 -36.95
CA MET A 1 -7.60 23.93 -36.80
C MET A 1 -7.20 22.53 -36.26
N LYS A 2 -7.19 22.35 -34.92
CA LYS A 2 -6.95 21.05 -34.29
C LYS A 2 -8.29 20.46 -33.87
N LYS A 3 -8.60 19.28 -34.41
CA LYS A 3 -9.83 18.54 -34.08
C LYS A 3 -9.73 17.99 -32.65
N GLN A 4 -10.57 18.47 -31.74
CA GLN A 4 -10.84 17.84 -30.44
C GLN A 4 -11.58 16.52 -30.68
N LYS A 5 -11.02 15.42 -30.16
CA LYS A 5 -11.73 14.14 -30.05
C LYS A 5 -12.44 14.11 -28.71
N ILE A 6 -13.75 14.26 -28.75
CA ILE A 6 -14.65 14.00 -27.62
C ILE A 6 -14.80 12.49 -27.54
N ARG A 7 -14.39 11.89 -26.43
CA ARG A 7 -14.71 10.50 -26.09
C ARG A 7 -15.92 10.47 -25.17
N PHE A 8 -17.04 10.00 -25.69
CA PHE A 8 -18.21 9.61 -24.88
C PHE A 8 -17.92 8.25 -24.23
N TYR A 9 -17.96 8.19 -22.91
CA TYR A 9 -18.09 6.94 -22.19
C TYR A 9 -19.58 6.67 -21.93
N ALA A 10 -20.10 5.65 -22.59
CA ALA A 10 -21.43 5.12 -22.35
C ALA A 10 -21.40 4.31 -21.05
N ALA A 11 -22.21 4.72 -20.09
CA ALA A 11 -22.51 3.93 -18.89
C ALA A 11 -23.35 2.70 -19.31
N LEU A 12 -22.84 1.50 -19.05
CA LEU A 12 -23.61 0.27 -19.15
C LEU A 12 -23.96 -0.20 -17.75
N LEU A 13 -25.21 0.03 -17.37
CA LEU A 13 -25.88 -0.64 -16.26
C LEU A 13 -26.03 -2.11 -16.59
N CYS A 14 -25.56 -2.99 -15.76
CA CYS A 14 -26.05 -4.34 -15.68
C CYS A 14 -26.19 -4.80 -14.24
N SER A 15 -27.40 -5.10 -13.97
CA SER A 15 -28.06 -5.60 -12.77
C SER A 15 -27.61 -7.01 -12.34
N SER A 16 -27.94 -7.29 -11.10
CA SER A 16 -28.12 -8.60 -10.47
C SER A 16 -26.88 -9.36 -10.04
N MET A 17 -26.56 -9.24 -8.74
CA MET A 17 -25.97 -10.35 -7.99
C MET A 17 -26.93 -10.79 -6.89
N VAL A 18 -27.39 -12.02 -7.05
CA VAL A 18 -28.17 -12.79 -6.09
C VAL A 18 -27.25 -13.14 -4.91
N PHE A 19 -27.58 -12.68 -3.72
CA PHE A 19 -26.96 -13.15 -2.49
C PHE A 19 -27.51 -14.55 -2.16
N SER A 20 -26.68 -15.57 -2.26
CA SER A 20 -26.92 -16.86 -1.63
C SER A 20 -26.43 -16.83 -0.18
N LEU A 21 -27.38 -16.87 0.74
CA LEU A 21 -27.09 -17.15 2.14
C LEU A 21 -26.63 -18.61 2.27
N VAL A 22 -25.39 -18.80 2.70
CA VAL A 22 -24.90 -20.10 3.18
C VAL A 22 -25.16 -20.14 4.68
N SER A 23 -26.14 -20.90 5.08
CA SER A 23 -26.38 -21.28 6.46
C SER A 23 -25.51 -22.47 6.83
N THR A 24 -24.65 -22.30 7.83
CA THR A 24 -23.93 -23.41 8.47
C THR A 24 -24.85 -24.17 9.42
N PRO A 25 -24.85 -25.52 9.42
CA PRO A 25 -25.67 -26.28 10.35
C PRO A 25 -24.99 -26.39 11.72
N VAL A 26 -25.77 -26.09 12.77
CA VAL A 26 -25.42 -26.42 14.15
C VAL A 26 -25.82 -27.88 14.40
N SER A 27 -24.88 -28.68 14.85
CA SER A 27 -25.03 -30.07 15.24
C SER A 27 -25.91 -30.19 16.48
N ALA A 28 -26.98 -30.98 16.39
CA ALA A 28 -27.78 -31.44 17.52
C ALA A 28 -27.40 -32.89 17.87
N ALA A 29 -27.17 -33.14 19.12
CA ALA A 29 -27.25 -34.42 19.82
C ALA A 29 -27.95 -34.10 21.15
N GLU A 30 -28.93 -34.79 21.64
CA GLU A 30 -29.26 -36.15 21.85
C GLU A 30 -30.76 -36.32 22.18
N THR A 31 -31.25 -37.48 21.90
CA THR A 31 -32.61 -38.00 22.02
C THR A 31 -33.04 -38.27 23.47
N GLY A 32 -34.26 -37.87 23.81
CA GLY A 32 -34.99 -38.38 24.98
C GLY A 32 -36.46 -38.56 24.67
N GLN A 33 -36.92 -39.78 24.84
CA GLN A 33 -38.17 -40.36 24.40
C GLN A 33 -39.45 -39.71 24.97
N LEU A 34 -40.45 -39.62 24.09
CA LEU A 34 -41.87 -39.36 24.39
C LEU A 34 -42.56 -40.61 24.98
N THR A 35 -43.37 -40.39 25.99
CA THR A 35 -44.50 -41.28 26.26
C THR A 35 -45.77 -40.46 26.41
N ASN A 36 -46.82 -40.90 25.70
CA ASN A 36 -48.15 -40.33 25.59
C ASN A 36 -49.07 -40.75 26.74
N PRO A 37 -50.33 -40.25 26.80
CA PRO A 37 -51.05 -39.81 28.00
C PRO A 37 -52.10 -40.77 28.47
N PRO A 38 -52.88 -40.42 29.48
CA PRO A 38 -54.27 -40.79 29.42
C PRO A 38 -55.28 -39.64 29.63
N THR A 39 -56.30 -39.74 28.88
CA THR A 39 -57.58 -39.07 28.91
C THR A 39 -58.37 -39.27 30.21
N SER A 40 -59.05 -38.23 30.69
CA SER A 40 -60.37 -38.36 31.28
C SER A 40 -61.13 -37.04 31.39
N THR A 41 -62.36 -37.13 31.07
CA THR A 41 -63.54 -36.31 30.95
C THR A 41 -64.03 -35.61 32.22
N GLU A 42 -64.89 -34.60 31.96
CA GLU A 42 -65.95 -33.96 32.74
C GLU A 42 -65.65 -32.56 33.28
N GLY A 43 -66.33 -31.54 32.90
CA GLY A 43 -67.67 -31.06 32.90
C GLY A 43 -67.80 -29.73 33.66
N PRO A 44 -68.74 -28.84 33.44
CA PRO A 44 -68.57 -27.40 33.50
C PRO A 44 -68.86 -26.76 34.86
N GLY A 45 -68.09 -25.77 35.25
CA GLY A 45 -68.34 -24.89 36.37
C GLY A 45 -68.04 -23.43 36.01
N SER A 46 -69.02 -22.58 36.23
CA SER A 46 -69.05 -21.13 35.98
C SER A 46 -68.03 -20.30 36.80
N PRO A 47 -67.84 -19.04 36.45
CA PRO A 47 -66.60 -18.32 36.69
C PRO A 47 -66.56 -17.63 38.04
N GLU A 48 -65.44 -17.72 38.71
CA GLU A 48 -65.09 -16.78 39.79
C GLU A 48 -63.93 -15.88 39.35
N SER A 49 -64.12 -14.62 39.60
CA SER A 49 -63.25 -13.51 39.37
C SER A 49 -61.88 -13.66 40.08
N ALA A 50 -60.82 -13.89 39.34
CA ALA A 50 -59.46 -13.69 39.86
C ALA A 50 -58.99 -12.26 39.53
N SER A 51 -58.72 -11.55 40.59
CA SER A 51 -58.35 -10.14 40.67
C SER A 51 -57.05 -9.84 39.89
N GLY A 52 -57.04 -8.66 39.29
CA GLY A 52 -55.98 -8.13 38.41
C GLY A 52 -54.64 -7.84 39.07
N ASN A 53 -54.01 -8.78 39.76
CA ASN A 53 -52.70 -8.60 40.34
C ASN A 53 -51.58 -9.45 39.72
N GLU A 54 -51.87 -10.42 38.87
CA GLU A 54 -50.80 -11.19 38.22
C GLU A 54 -50.27 -10.57 36.93
N ALA A 55 -51.05 -9.75 36.24
CA ALA A 55 -50.60 -9.02 35.05
C ALA A 55 -49.63 -7.87 35.41
N ALA A 56 -49.73 -7.31 36.62
CA ALA A 56 -48.83 -6.27 37.10
C ALA A 56 -47.46 -6.83 37.59
N ALA A 57 -47.42 -8.11 38.03
CA ALA A 57 -46.17 -8.72 38.49
C ALA A 57 -45.26 -9.18 37.34
N ILE A 58 -45.81 -9.49 36.18
CA ILE A 58 -45.01 -9.84 34.97
C ILE A 58 -44.41 -8.58 34.31
N LEU A 59 -45.06 -7.44 34.44
CA LEU A 59 -44.51 -6.15 33.93
C LEU A 59 -43.46 -5.51 34.84
N ASN A 60 -43.42 -5.84 36.12
CA ASN A 60 -42.43 -5.34 37.07
C ASN A 60 -41.10 -6.11 37.14
N GLY A 61 -41.02 -7.27 36.45
CA GLY A 61 -39.81 -8.08 36.36
C GLY A 61 -38.94 -7.83 35.12
N LEU A 62 -39.47 -7.13 34.14
CA LEU A 62 -38.66 -6.62 33.01
C LEU A 62 -38.07 -5.28 33.44
N SER A 63 -36.80 -5.25 33.76
CA SER A 63 -36.11 -4.00 34.10
C SER A 63 -36.36 -2.98 32.98
N VAL A 64 -36.91 -1.82 33.33
CA VAL A 64 -37.16 -0.70 32.41
C VAL A 64 -35.89 -0.32 31.63
N SER A 65 -34.71 -0.66 32.14
CA SER A 65 -33.43 -0.56 31.46
C SER A 65 -33.25 -1.41 30.21
N ALA A 66 -34.01 -2.49 30.03
CA ALA A 66 -33.94 -3.33 28.82
C ALA A 66 -34.84 -2.80 27.66
N LEU A 67 -35.81 -1.94 27.97
CA LEU A 67 -36.69 -1.33 26.96
C LEU A 67 -36.26 0.05 26.48
N THR A 68 -35.23 0.61 27.09
CA THR A 68 -34.68 1.95 26.72
C THR A 68 -33.45 1.89 25.81
N ALA A 69 -32.87 0.72 25.60
CA ALA A 69 -31.72 0.53 24.75
C ALA A 69 -32.14 0.37 23.27
N ASN A 70 -31.67 1.26 22.39
CA ASN A 70 -31.83 1.28 20.93
C ASN A 70 -32.93 2.22 20.38
N ARG A 71 -33.13 3.36 20.99
CA ARG A 71 -34.02 4.38 20.44
C ARG A 71 -33.41 5.01 19.17
N VAL A 72 -34.25 5.16 18.14
CA VAL A 72 -33.95 5.95 16.95
C VAL A 72 -34.64 7.30 17.11
N ALA A 73 -33.94 8.40 16.82
CA ALA A 73 -34.46 9.75 16.87
C ALA A 73 -34.41 10.42 15.49
N GLU A 74 -35.46 11.13 15.13
CA GLU A 74 -35.47 12.05 13.99
C GLU A 74 -35.34 13.47 14.51
N VAL A 75 -34.48 14.26 13.88
CA VAL A 75 -34.15 15.63 14.34
C VAL A 75 -34.29 16.63 13.20
N THR A 76 -34.83 17.82 13.55
CA THR A 76 -35.06 18.91 12.61
C THR A 76 -34.32 20.20 13.01
N THR A 77 -33.76 20.25 14.22
CA THR A 77 -33.07 21.45 14.75
C THR A 77 -31.71 21.09 15.36
N ALA A 78 -30.83 22.10 15.43
CA ALA A 78 -29.52 21.96 16.06
C ALA A 78 -29.58 21.61 17.55
N GLU A 79 -30.53 22.21 18.27
CA GLU A 79 -30.76 21.97 19.70
C GLU A 79 -31.19 20.51 19.91
N HIS A 80 -32.20 20.03 19.17
CA HIS A 80 -32.68 18.64 19.25
C HIS A 80 -31.56 17.63 18.87
N LEU A 81 -30.76 17.93 17.85
CA LEU A 81 -29.60 17.12 17.50
C LEU A 81 -28.60 17.01 18.67
N THR A 82 -28.31 18.12 19.32
CA THR A 82 -27.38 18.16 20.47
C THR A 82 -27.92 17.35 21.64
N ASP A 83 -29.22 17.50 21.95
CA ASP A 83 -29.89 16.71 23.02
C ASP A 83 -29.86 15.21 22.73
N MET A 84 -30.12 14.82 21.48
CA MET A 84 -30.09 13.41 21.09
C MET A 84 -28.69 12.82 21.07
N LEU A 85 -27.66 13.62 20.79
CA LEU A 85 -26.26 13.18 20.92
C LEU A 85 -25.88 12.94 22.40
N ALA A 86 -26.45 13.71 23.33
CA ALA A 86 -26.23 13.57 24.78
C ALA A 86 -27.06 12.40 25.38
N ASP A 87 -28.21 12.04 24.80
CA ASP A 87 -29.11 10.97 25.30
C ASP A 87 -28.53 9.58 25.02
N SER A 88 -28.03 8.90 26.05
CA SER A 88 -27.42 7.59 25.96
C SER A 88 -28.38 6.47 25.50
N SER A 89 -29.69 6.68 25.52
CA SER A 89 -30.69 5.73 25.02
C SER A 89 -30.81 5.75 23.48
N VAL A 90 -30.36 6.82 22.82
CA VAL A 90 -30.46 7.01 21.37
C VAL A 90 -29.23 6.42 20.69
N VAL A 91 -29.41 5.38 19.88
CA VAL A 91 -28.32 4.71 19.15
C VAL A 91 -28.21 5.17 17.69
N LYS A 92 -29.28 5.74 17.15
CA LYS A 92 -29.31 6.28 15.79
C LYS A 92 -30.08 7.60 15.76
N ILE A 93 -29.49 8.59 15.10
CA ILE A 93 -30.08 9.91 14.86
C ILE A 93 -30.20 10.10 13.35
N THR A 94 -31.39 10.44 12.88
CA THR A 94 -31.67 10.70 11.46
C THR A 94 -32.00 12.18 11.28
N LEU A 95 -31.34 12.86 10.37
CA LEU A 95 -31.69 14.22 10.00
C LEU A 95 -32.97 14.20 9.16
N ALA A 96 -34.00 14.88 9.61
CA ALA A 96 -35.23 15.04 8.84
C ALA A 96 -35.25 16.32 7.99
N GLU A 97 -34.38 17.26 8.30
CA GLU A 97 -34.20 18.54 7.58
C GLU A 97 -32.73 18.96 7.59
N ASN A 98 -32.39 19.98 6.78
CA ASN A 98 -31.08 20.60 6.82
C ASN A 98 -30.86 21.30 8.18
N ILE A 99 -29.74 21.00 8.83
CA ILE A 99 -29.43 21.55 10.16
C ILE A 99 -28.20 22.45 10.08
N TYR A 100 -28.33 23.62 10.64
CA TYR A 100 -27.28 24.64 10.73
C TYR A 100 -26.87 24.82 12.19
N ILE A 101 -25.58 24.57 12.48
CA ILE A 101 -25.03 24.62 13.84
C ILE A 101 -24.11 25.84 14.01
N GLY A 102 -24.07 26.40 15.20
CA GLY A 102 -23.18 27.52 15.55
C GLY A 102 -21.93 27.11 16.31
N SER A 103 -21.87 25.86 16.80
CA SER A 103 -20.75 25.28 17.55
C SER A 103 -20.57 23.80 17.25
N THR A 104 -19.38 23.27 17.51
CA THR A 104 -19.01 21.88 17.29
C THR A 104 -19.94 20.92 18.03
N LEU A 105 -20.44 19.90 17.31
CA LEU A 105 -21.16 18.78 17.90
C LEU A 105 -20.17 17.79 18.53
N THR A 106 -20.40 17.43 19.77
CA THR A 106 -19.55 16.47 20.50
C THR A 106 -20.17 15.09 20.54
N VAL A 107 -19.38 14.07 20.18
CA VAL A 107 -19.74 12.66 20.24
C VAL A 107 -18.79 11.94 21.20
N ASN A 108 -19.31 11.52 22.36
CA ASN A 108 -18.54 10.86 23.41
C ASN A 108 -19.03 9.44 23.75
N ARG A 109 -19.79 8.85 22.84
CA ARG A 109 -20.38 7.50 22.95
C ARG A 109 -20.54 6.88 21.58
N ALA A 110 -21.01 5.63 21.53
CA ALA A 110 -21.39 4.99 20.28
C ALA A 110 -22.75 5.54 19.78
N VAL A 111 -22.77 6.06 18.55
CA VAL A 111 -23.98 6.56 17.90
C VAL A 111 -23.83 6.57 16.38
N THR A 112 -24.94 6.31 15.68
CA THR A 112 -25.03 6.44 14.22
C THR A 112 -25.74 7.76 13.90
N LEU A 113 -25.12 8.57 13.05
CA LEU A 113 -25.71 9.77 12.45
C LEU A 113 -26.06 9.45 10.98
N ASP A 114 -27.35 9.44 10.69
CA ASP A 114 -27.88 9.28 9.34
C ASP A 114 -28.22 10.66 8.76
N LEU A 115 -27.47 11.04 7.74
CA LEU A 115 -27.68 12.34 7.10
C LEU A 115 -28.98 12.40 6.29
N ASN A 116 -29.46 11.25 5.82
CA ASN A 116 -30.74 11.11 5.10
C ASN A 116 -30.93 12.13 3.97
N GLY A 117 -29.85 12.40 3.21
CA GLY A 117 -29.86 13.36 2.12
C GLY A 117 -29.86 14.83 2.56
N ASN A 118 -29.72 15.13 3.85
CA ASN A 118 -29.77 16.50 4.39
C ASN A 118 -28.38 17.07 4.64
N VAL A 119 -28.31 18.38 4.77
CA VAL A 119 -27.10 19.14 5.04
C VAL A 119 -26.94 19.40 6.54
N LEU A 120 -25.81 19.00 7.10
CA LEU A 120 -25.33 19.43 8.41
C LEU A 120 -24.21 20.47 8.19
N LYS A 121 -24.51 21.77 8.45
CA LYS A 121 -23.58 22.86 8.17
C LYS A 121 -23.18 23.61 9.41
N MET A 122 -21.88 23.79 9.60
CA MET A 122 -21.31 24.74 10.55
C MET A 122 -21.42 26.16 9.98
N ASN A 123 -22.06 27.05 10.71
CA ASN A 123 -22.11 28.49 10.43
C ASN A 123 -21.16 29.31 11.33
N GLY A 124 -20.57 28.66 12.32
CA GLY A 124 -19.59 29.25 13.24
C GLY A 124 -18.16 28.85 12.89
N SER A 125 -17.30 28.78 13.90
CA SER A 125 -15.94 28.25 13.83
C SER A 125 -15.83 26.95 14.65
N GLY A 126 -15.00 26.04 14.22
CA GLY A 126 -14.80 24.72 14.83
C GLY A 126 -14.92 23.59 13.84
N SER A 127 -14.64 22.37 14.29
CA SER A 127 -15.03 21.16 13.56
C SER A 127 -16.55 21.05 13.51
N VAL A 128 -17.12 20.52 12.44
CA VAL A 128 -18.55 20.23 12.45
C VAL A 128 -18.86 19.20 13.54
N ILE A 129 -18.07 18.14 13.61
CA ILE A 129 -18.20 17.09 14.61
C ILE A 129 -16.84 16.82 15.28
N LYS A 130 -16.84 16.64 16.60
CA LYS A 130 -15.71 16.16 17.39
C LYS A 130 -16.07 14.84 18.07
N VAL A 131 -15.33 13.78 17.77
CA VAL A 131 -15.44 12.47 18.44
C VAL A 131 -14.38 12.42 19.53
N GLU A 132 -14.80 12.35 20.79
CA GLU A 132 -13.88 12.39 21.94
C GLU A 132 -14.34 11.49 23.09
N SER A 133 -13.50 11.35 24.10
CA SER A 133 -13.83 10.61 25.34
C SER A 133 -14.36 9.19 25.12
N GLY A 134 -13.73 8.44 24.18
CA GLY A 134 -14.11 7.07 23.84
C GLY A 134 -15.30 6.98 22.90
N GLY A 135 -15.68 8.09 22.25
CA GLY A 135 -16.76 8.13 21.26
C GLY A 135 -16.50 7.20 20.06
N ASN A 136 -17.59 6.65 19.54
CA ASN A 136 -17.62 5.84 18.33
C ASN A 136 -18.76 6.32 17.43
N LEU A 137 -18.41 7.13 16.43
CA LEU A 137 -19.37 7.71 15.49
C LEU A 137 -19.43 6.88 14.21
N THR A 138 -20.65 6.50 13.81
CA THR A 138 -20.92 6.03 12.45
C THR A 138 -21.67 7.10 11.68
N ILE A 139 -21.14 7.55 10.55
CA ILE A 139 -21.82 8.42 9.59
C ILE A 139 -22.34 7.52 8.47
N GLN A 140 -23.65 7.64 8.22
CA GLN A 140 -24.33 7.00 7.12
C GLN A 140 -25.25 7.98 6.37
N ASP A 141 -25.76 7.55 5.24
CA ASP A 141 -26.72 8.32 4.47
C ASP A 141 -27.73 7.38 3.84
N SER A 142 -28.97 7.42 4.33
CA SER A 142 -30.05 6.57 3.84
C SER A 142 -30.72 7.12 2.57
N ASN A 143 -30.46 8.37 2.19
CA ASN A 143 -30.96 9.00 0.98
C ASN A 143 -29.81 9.59 0.16
N THR A 144 -29.26 8.81 -0.73
CA THR A 144 -28.13 9.16 -1.57
C THR A 144 -28.50 9.89 -2.87
N SER A 145 -29.78 10.27 -3.05
CA SER A 145 -30.26 10.85 -4.30
C SER A 145 -30.46 12.37 -4.26
N THR A 146 -30.44 12.99 -3.09
CA THR A 146 -30.63 14.44 -2.93
C THR A 146 -29.41 15.19 -3.50
N PRO A 147 -29.59 16.06 -4.50
CA PRO A 147 -28.48 16.87 -5.05
C PRO A 147 -28.21 18.11 -4.22
N HIS A 148 -26.95 18.40 -3.97
CA HIS A 148 -26.48 19.64 -3.36
C HIS A 148 -25.43 20.28 -4.26
N LYS A 149 -25.52 21.59 -4.46
CA LYS A 149 -24.63 22.32 -5.36
C LYS A 149 -23.51 23.00 -4.60
N PHE A 150 -22.34 22.94 -5.20
CA PHE A 150 -21.12 23.54 -4.66
C PHE A 150 -20.41 24.37 -5.72
N THR A 151 -19.72 25.41 -5.28
CA THR A 151 -18.80 26.20 -6.11
C THR A 151 -17.38 25.94 -5.63
N PRO A 152 -16.48 25.35 -6.45
CA PRO A 152 -15.06 25.27 -6.15
C PRO A 152 -14.45 26.67 -6.09
N GLY A 153 -13.82 27.01 -4.98
CA GLY A 153 -13.03 28.23 -4.85
C GLY A 153 -11.76 28.19 -5.71
N GLY A 154 -11.20 29.33 -6.00
CA GLY A 154 -9.94 29.44 -6.76
C GLY A 154 -8.74 28.81 -6.03
N ASP A 155 -8.83 28.66 -4.73
CA ASP A 155 -7.90 28.00 -3.83
C ASP A 155 -8.16 26.48 -3.68
N GLY A 156 -9.29 26.00 -4.22
CA GLY A 156 -9.68 24.58 -4.18
C GLY A 156 -10.62 24.20 -3.02
N LEU A 157 -10.95 25.14 -2.12
CA LEU A 157 -12.00 24.91 -1.11
C LEU A 157 -13.38 25.01 -1.77
N TRP A 158 -14.25 24.03 -1.54
CA TRP A 158 -15.60 24.04 -2.11
C TRP A 158 -16.60 24.72 -1.14
N GLY A 159 -17.36 25.67 -1.66
CA GLY A 159 -18.43 26.33 -0.93
C GLY A 159 -19.81 25.79 -1.31
N LEU A 160 -20.68 25.50 -0.32
CA LEU A 160 -22.08 25.18 -0.57
C LEU A 160 -22.81 26.39 -1.21
N ASP A 161 -23.32 26.20 -2.41
CA ASP A 161 -24.03 27.21 -3.20
C ASP A 161 -25.20 26.56 -3.95
N GLU A 162 -26.30 26.39 -3.27
CA GLU A 162 -27.50 25.70 -3.80
C GLU A 162 -28.14 26.42 -5.00
N THR A 163 -27.78 27.68 -5.23
CA THR A 163 -28.38 28.49 -6.29
C THR A 163 -27.56 28.58 -7.56
N GLY A 164 -26.23 28.68 -7.42
CA GLY A 164 -25.30 28.95 -8.53
C GLY A 164 -24.16 27.94 -8.68
N GLY A 165 -24.05 26.97 -7.78
CA GLY A 165 -22.94 26.01 -7.77
C GLY A 165 -22.83 25.20 -9.05
N SER A 166 -21.58 25.02 -9.52
CA SER A 166 -21.24 24.31 -10.75
C SER A 166 -21.08 22.80 -10.55
N GLU A 167 -20.75 22.39 -9.32
CA GLU A 167 -20.52 20.99 -8.96
C GLU A 167 -21.71 20.43 -8.18
N ILE A 168 -22.07 19.17 -8.43
CA ILE A 168 -23.18 18.51 -7.75
C ILE A 168 -22.64 17.33 -6.95
N VAL A 169 -22.95 17.32 -5.64
CA VAL A 169 -22.73 16.19 -4.73
C VAL A 169 -24.07 15.63 -4.33
N TYR A 170 -24.24 14.33 -4.50
CA TYR A 170 -25.49 13.65 -4.16
C TYR A 170 -25.42 13.02 -2.77
N GLY A 171 -26.56 13.06 -2.04
CA GLY A 171 -26.72 12.51 -0.71
C GLY A 171 -26.43 13.52 0.40
N GLY A 172 -26.47 13.07 1.65
CA GLY A 172 -26.29 13.91 2.82
C GLY A 172 -24.89 14.52 2.93
N ILE A 173 -24.83 15.74 3.46
CA ILE A 173 -23.64 16.59 3.46
C ILE A 173 -23.26 17.03 4.89
N ILE A 174 -21.98 16.94 5.22
CA ILE A 174 -21.33 17.62 6.35
C ILE A 174 -20.42 18.69 5.77
N THR A 175 -20.59 19.97 6.13
CA THR A 175 -19.85 21.08 5.51
C THR A 175 -19.65 22.29 6.44
N GLY A 176 -18.81 23.23 6.02
CA GLY A 176 -18.63 24.54 6.63
C GLY A 176 -17.73 24.55 7.88
N GLY A 177 -17.12 23.44 8.26
CA GLY A 177 -16.16 23.42 9.36
C GLY A 177 -14.94 24.28 9.05
N ASN A 178 -14.51 25.08 10.05
CA ASN A 178 -13.33 25.93 9.96
C ASN A 178 -12.63 25.97 11.32
N THR A 179 -11.48 25.30 11.43
CA THR A 179 -10.81 25.03 12.69
C THR A 179 -9.31 24.77 12.47
N PRO A 180 -8.46 24.77 13.52
CA PRO A 180 -7.07 24.33 13.37
C PRO A 180 -6.93 22.92 12.80
N ASN A 181 -7.67 21.94 13.31
CA ASN A 181 -7.55 20.53 12.90
C ASN A 181 -8.93 19.88 12.74
N GLY A 182 -9.11 19.07 11.68
CA GLY A 182 -10.32 18.32 11.45
C GLY A 182 -11.55 19.19 11.13
N GLY A 183 -11.50 19.92 10.02
CA GLY A 183 -12.59 20.83 9.65
C GLY A 183 -13.95 20.14 9.63
N GLY A 184 -14.09 19.02 8.94
CA GLY A 184 -15.30 18.21 8.96
C GLY A 184 -15.45 17.44 10.27
N VAL A 185 -14.50 16.53 10.54
CA VAL A 185 -14.52 15.67 11.74
C VAL A 185 -13.15 15.62 12.40
N TYR A 186 -13.13 15.90 13.69
CA TYR A 186 -11.97 15.66 14.55
C TYR A 186 -12.17 14.37 15.33
N VAL A 187 -11.26 13.40 15.20
CA VAL A 187 -11.29 12.11 15.91
C VAL A 187 -10.17 12.10 16.94
N ALA A 188 -10.52 12.25 18.22
CA ALA A 188 -9.56 12.28 19.32
C ALA A 188 -8.97 10.90 19.62
N THR A 189 -7.84 10.88 20.32
CA THR A 189 -7.13 9.66 20.72
C THR A 189 -8.07 8.63 21.36
N GLY A 190 -8.00 7.38 20.91
CA GLY A 190 -8.81 6.27 21.40
C GLY A 190 -10.25 6.25 20.90
N CYS A 191 -10.62 7.16 19.99
CA CYS A 191 -11.97 7.23 19.43
C CYS A 191 -12.05 6.57 18.05
N GLN A 192 -13.28 6.32 17.61
CA GLN A 192 -13.55 5.67 16.35
C GLN A 192 -14.52 6.49 15.48
N LEU A 193 -14.22 6.56 14.20
CA LEU A 193 -15.08 7.06 13.15
C LEU A 193 -15.29 5.98 12.09
N THR A 194 -16.53 5.72 11.75
CA THR A 194 -16.89 4.89 10.60
C THR A 194 -17.74 5.73 9.64
N MET A 195 -17.38 5.74 8.37
CA MET A 195 -18.15 6.40 7.32
C MET A 195 -18.62 5.34 6.32
N THR A 196 -19.91 5.05 6.31
CA THR A 196 -20.53 4.08 5.40
C THR A 196 -21.25 4.76 4.23
N GLY A 197 -21.52 6.04 4.35
CA GLY A 197 -22.20 6.89 3.36
C GLY A 197 -22.15 8.35 3.78
N GLY A 198 -22.77 9.22 3.01
CA GLY A 198 -22.75 10.66 3.18
C GLY A 198 -21.43 11.29 2.71
N ASN A 199 -21.35 12.61 2.79
CA ASN A 199 -20.24 13.35 2.22
C ASN A 199 -19.74 14.42 3.18
N ILE A 200 -18.43 14.55 3.31
CA ILE A 200 -17.76 15.67 3.98
C ILE A 200 -17.23 16.58 2.87
N VAL A 201 -17.81 17.78 2.74
CA VAL A 201 -17.54 18.65 1.59
C VAL A 201 -17.16 20.05 2.04
N GLY A 202 -16.09 20.62 1.47
CA GLY A 202 -15.75 22.01 1.64
C GLY A 202 -15.49 22.42 3.09
N CYS A 203 -14.77 21.59 3.84
CA CYS A 203 -14.34 21.87 5.20
C CYS A 203 -12.87 22.34 5.19
N LEU A 204 -12.57 23.32 6.06
CA LEU A 204 -11.26 23.95 6.17
C LEU A 204 -10.58 23.59 7.48
N ALA A 205 -9.32 23.20 7.42
CA ALA A 205 -8.42 23.21 8.56
C ALA A 205 -7.31 24.25 8.33
N THR A 206 -7.03 25.10 9.34
CA THR A 206 -5.91 26.05 9.22
C THR A 206 -4.57 25.40 9.40
N TYR A 207 -4.54 24.15 9.92
CA TYR A 207 -3.33 23.32 10.01
C TYR A 207 -3.52 21.97 9.30
N GLU A 208 -4.34 21.04 9.83
CA GLU A 208 -4.30 19.65 9.44
C GLU A 208 -5.69 19.00 9.32
N GLY A 209 -5.87 18.17 8.29
CA GLY A 209 -7.09 17.38 8.10
C GLY A 209 -8.30 18.25 7.77
N GLY A 210 -8.34 18.83 6.58
CA GLY A 210 -9.47 19.66 6.15
C GLY A 210 -10.81 18.93 6.28
N GLY A 211 -10.89 17.72 5.76
CA GLY A 211 -12.05 16.83 5.95
C GLY A 211 -12.04 16.13 7.31
N VAL A 212 -11.03 15.29 7.56
CA VAL A 212 -10.93 14.48 8.78
C VAL A 212 -9.52 14.56 9.37
N TYR A 213 -9.44 14.76 10.67
CA TYR A 213 -8.21 14.67 11.44
C TYR A 213 -8.27 13.51 12.42
N ILE A 214 -7.30 12.60 12.36
CA ILE A 214 -7.17 11.44 13.24
C ILE A 214 -6.02 11.70 14.21
N ASP A 215 -6.34 11.96 15.46
CA ASP A 215 -5.38 12.27 16.51
C ASP A 215 -4.94 11.02 17.24
N GLY A 216 -3.64 10.79 17.32
CA GLY A 216 -3.05 9.71 18.11
C GLY A 216 -1.92 10.23 18.97
N LEU A 217 -2.02 10.10 20.29
CA LEU A 217 -0.97 10.51 21.21
C LEU A 217 0.24 9.56 21.18
N ARG A 218 1.44 10.14 21.18
CA ARG A 218 2.66 9.36 21.40
C ARG A 218 2.63 8.70 22.79
N GLY A 219 2.84 7.38 22.83
CA GLY A 219 2.85 6.62 24.10
C GLY A 219 1.50 6.06 24.53
N SER A 220 0.38 6.44 23.90
CA SER A 220 -0.91 5.80 24.15
C SER A 220 -0.98 4.43 23.49
N SER A 221 -1.54 3.45 24.23
CA SER A 221 -1.96 2.15 23.69
C SER A 221 -3.27 2.23 22.92
N ASP A 222 -4.02 3.32 23.11
CA ASP A 222 -5.36 3.49 22.56
C ASP A 222 -5.29 3.80 21.06
N GLN A 223 -5.94 2.97 20.28
CA GLN A 223 -5.97 3.10 18.82
C GLN A 223 -7.09 4.07 18.41
N THR A 224 -6.70 5.14 17.74
CA THR A 224 -7.65 6.00 17.02
C THR A 224 -7.88 5.45 15.63
N VAL A 225 -9.13 5.21 15.27
CA VAL A 225 -9.48 4.50 14.03
C VAL A 225 -10.48 5.30 13.22
N PHE A 226 -10.19 5.44 11.93
CA PHE A 226 -11.18 5.84 10.92
C PHE A 226 -11.33 4.73 9.88
N THR A 227 -12.56 4.28 9.67
CA THR A 227 -12.91 3.31 8.62
C THR A 227 -13.88 3.95 7.64
N MET A 228 -13.52 3.97 6.36
CA MET A 228 -14.37 4.46 5.28
C MET A 228 -14.73 3.31 4.36
N THR A 229 -16.02 3.00 4.27
CA THR A 229 -16.55 1.95 3.38
C THR A 229 -17.42 2.52 2.27
N GLY A 230 -17.79 3.80 2.35
CA GLY A 230 -18.59 4.52 1.36
C GLY A 230 -18.58 6.02 1.61
N GLY A 231 -19.31 6.76 0.81
CA GLY A 231 -19.37 8.22 0.86
C GLY A 231 -18.17 8.92 0.24
N SER A 232 -18.04 10.22 0.48
CA SER A 232 -16.92 11.00 -0.06
C SER A 232 -16.38 12.07 0.90
N ILE A 233 -15.09 12.40 0.72
CA ILE A 233 -14.44 13.57 1.30
C ILE A 233 -14.01 14.44 0.11
N THR A 234 -14.68 15.59 -0.10
CA THR A 234 -14.60 16.34 -1.36
C THR A 234 -14.32 17.82 -1.14
N GLY A 235 -13.38 18.37 -1.91
CA GLY A 235 -13.10 19.81 -1.92
C GLY A 235 -12.76 20.39 -0.54
N CYS A 236 -12.21 19.58 0.35
CA CYS A 236 -11.74 19.99 1.67
C CYS A 236 -10.31 20.53 1.58
N GLN A 237 -9.94 21.41 2.50
CA GLN A 237 -8.68 22.12 2.43
C GLN A 237 -7.96 22.14 3.78
N ALA A 238 -6.63 21.98 3.72
CA ALA A 238 -5.75 22.30 4.85
C ALA A 238 -4.73 23.37 4.44
N ASN A 239 -4.42 24.31 5.37
CA ASN A 239 -3.50 25.41 5.09
C ASN A 239 -2.16 25.26 5.82
N GLY A 240 -1.98 24.22 6.64
CA GLY A 240 -0.76 23.99 7.39
C GLY A 240 0.31 23.21 6.62
N THR A 241 1.55 23.31 7.09
CA THR A 241 2.70 22.60 6.53
C THR A 241 2.59 21.08 6.65
N ASP A 242 1.85 20.59 7.64
CA ASP A 242 1.64 19.16 7.91
C ASP A 242 0.24 18.71 7.42
N GLY A 243 -0.18 19.19 6.27
CA GLY A 243 -1.49 19.13 5.65
C GLY A 243 -2.20 17.76 5.72
N GLY A 244 -2.96 17.44 4.77
CA GLY A 244 -3.96 16.40 4.66
C GLY A 244 -5.26 17.10 4.33
N GLY A 245 -5.38 17.59 3.08
CA GLY A 245 -6.57 18.34 2.66
C GLY A 245 -7.83 17.53 2.89
N GLY A 246 -7.82 16.25 2.51
CA GLY A 246 -8.88 15.30 2.83
C GLY A 246 -8.75 14.72 4.24
N VAL A 247 -7.69 13.95 4.49
CA VAL A 247 -7.49 13.21 5.75
C VAL A 247 -6.06 13.39 6.25
N ASN A 248 -5.91 13.72 7.53
CA ASN A 248 -4.62 13.63 8.22
C ASN A 248 -4.62 12.48 9.22
N VAL A 249 -3.58 11.65 9.18
CA VAL A 249 -3.42 10.48 10.06
C VAL A 249 -2.19 10.68 10.95
N THR A 250 -2.41 11.16 12.16
CA THR A 250 -1.36 11.33 13.17
C THR A 250 -1.40 10.16 14.16
N LYS A 251 -0.52 9.18 13.97
CA LYS A 251 -0.40 7.99 14.83
C LYS A 251 -1.68 7.14 15.02
N GLY A 252 -2.69 7.36 14.21
CA GLY A 252 -3.91 6.55 14.17
C GLY A 252 -3.89 5.58 12.98
N THR A 253 -5.03 4.94 12.77
CA THR A 253 -5.26 4.04 11.64
C THR A 253 -6.41 4.57 10.78
N PHE A 254 -6.16 4.75 9.51
CA PHE A 254 -7.18 4.97 8.49
C PHE A 254 -7.29 3.74 7.60
N THR A 255 -8.50 3.23 7.41
CA THR A 255 -8.77 2.11 6.50
C THR A 255 -9.84 2.53 5.52
N MET A 256 -9.49 2.55 4.24
CA MET A 256 -10.40 2.86 3.14
C MET A 256 -10.75 1.57 2.39
N LYS A 257 -11.97 1.09 2.59
CA LYS A 257 -12.52 -0.11 1.93
C LYS A 257 -13.49 0.24 0.80
N GLY A 258 -13.69 1.52 0.53
CA GLY A 258 -14.58 2.08 -0.47
C GLY A 258 -14.71 3.59 -0.29
N GLY A 259 -15.58 4.21 -1.10
CA GLY A 259 -15.76 5.65 -1.11
C GLY A 259 -14.68 6.40 -1.88
N SER A 260 -14.63 7.73 -1.71
CA SER A 260 -13.73 8.58 -2.51
C SER A 260 -13.19 9.77 -1.74
N ILE A 261 -11.93 10.14 -2.01
CA ILE A 261 -11.31 11.40 -1.58
C ILE A 261 -11.06 12.20 -2.84
N ILE A 262 -11.73 13.37 -2.99
CA ILE A 262 -11.84 14.06 -4.26
C ILE A 262 -11.48 15.53 -4.12
N ALA A 263 -10.64 16.06 -5.01
CA ALA A 263 -10.34 17.48 -5.14
C ALA A 263 -9.96 18.17 -3.82
N CYS A 264 -9.38 17.41 -2.88
CA CYS A 264 -8.90 17.95 -1.63
C CYS A 264 -7.54 18.62 -1.81
N THR A 265 -7.31 19.74 -1.10
CA THR A 265 -6.16 20.59 -1.37
C THR A 265 -5.37 20.96 -0.11
N VAL A 266 -4.05 21.17 -0.31
CA VAL A 266 -3.20 21.86 0.65
C VAL A 266 -2.54 23.03 -0.05
N ILE A 267 -2.81 24.28 0.41
CA ILE A 267 -2.48 25.49 -0.36
C ILE A 267 -1.32 26.32 0.18
N GLU A 268 -0.93 26.18 1.43
CA GLU A 268 0.21 26.93 1.94
C GLU A 268 1.34 26.07 2.46
N PRO A 269 2.53 26.18 1.86
CA PRO A 269 3.77 26.05 2.60
C PRO A 269 4.31 27.46 2.91
N VAL A 270 4.05 27.97 4.09
CA VAL A 270 4.87 29.08 4.58
C VAL A 270 6.26 28.54 4.84
N TYR A 271 7.24 29.00 4.05
CA TYR A 271 8.67 28.64 4.17
C TYR A 271 9.08 27.22 3.73
N ASN A 272 9.23 26.99 2.44
CA ASN A 272 10.12 25.95 1.86
C ASN A 272 10.09 24.52 2.48
N THR A 273 9.10 24.22 3.33
CA THR A 273 8.88 22.91 3.92
C THR A 273 7.71 22.23 3.20
N THR A 274 8.05 21.29 2.36
CA THR A 274 7.20 20.71 1.33
C THR A 274 6.44 19.46 1.83
N VAL A 275 5.98 19.47 3.09
CA VAL A 275 5.39 18.29 3.71
C VAL A 275 3.88 18.39 3.67
N CYS A 276 3.22 17.79 2.67
CA CYS A 276 1.77 17.79 2.63
C CYS A 276 1.22 16.60 1.83
N GLY A 277 0.00 16.18 2.09
CA GLY A 277 -0.76 15.23 1.27
C GLY A 277 -2.06 15.90 0.87
N GLY A 278 -2.29 16.16 -0.42
CA GLY A 278 -3.53 16.78 -0.87
C GLY A 278 -4.75 15.96 -0.45
N GLY A 279 -4.73 14.66 -0.74
CA GLY A 279 -5.75 13.70 -0.30
C GLY A 279 -5.50 13.23 1.14
N VAL A 280 -4.40 12.52 1.38
CA VAL A 280 -4.08 11.88 2.67
C VAL A 280 -2.65 12.21 3.09
N HIS A 281 -2.47 12.60 4.35
CA HIS A 281 -1.17 12.76 4.98
C HIS A 281 -1.01 11.79 6.16
N ILE A 282 0.10 11.04 6.17
CA ILE A 282 0.39 10.02 7.19
C ILE A 282 1.69 10.39 7.90
N ARG A 283 1.63 10.55 9.23
CA ARG A 283 2.79 10.92 10.03
C ARG A 283 2.85 10.25 11.40
N ASN A 284 3.94 10.45 12.11
CA ASN A 284 4.16 10.02 13.50
C ASN A 284 3.88 8.53 13.76
N GLY A 285 4.09 7.67 12.75
CA GLY A 285 3.81 6.23 12.83
C GLY A 285 2.34 5.88 12.56
N GLY A 286 1.56 6.80 11.98
CA GLY A 286 0.21 6.51 11.49
C GLY A 286 0.20 5.44 10.39
N SER A 287 -0.94 4.81 10.19
CA SER A 287 -1.14 3.78 9.18
C SER A 287 -2.35 4.11 8.32
N PHE A 288 -2.18 3.99 7.01
CA PHE A 288 -3.27 4.04 6.04
C PHE A 288 -3.29 2.76 5.22
N THR A 289 -4.45 2.12 5.16
CA THR A 289 -4.69 0.96 4.27
C THR A 289 -5.81 1.30 3.30
N MET A 290 -5.55 1.16 2.01
CA MET A 290 -6.52 1.34 0.94
C MET A 290 -6.76 -0.01 0.26
N SER A 291 -7.90 -0.64 0.58
CA SER A 291 -8.28 -1.91 -0.03
C SER A 291 -9.16 -1.72 -1.27
N SER A 292 -9.85 -0.57 -1.36
CA SER A 292 -10.69 -0.18 -2.49
C SER A 292 -10.99 1.32 -2.42
N GLY A 293 -11.73 1.85 -3.41
CA GLY A 293 -12.10 3.26 -3.48
C GLY A 293 -11.16 4.08 -4.38
N THR A 294 -11.31 5.40 -4.33
CA THR A 294 -10.57 6.30 -5.23
C THR A 294 -10.05 7.55 -4.50
N ILE A 295 -8.78 7.88 -4.73
CA ILE A 295 -8.21 9.19 -4.39
C ILE A 295 -7.96 9.91 -5.71
N ARG A 296 -8.66 11.01 -5.96
CA ARG A 296 -8.56 11.68 -7.27
C ARG A 296 -8.57 13.19 -7.21
N ASP A 297 -7.90 13.79 -8.18
CA ASP A 297 -7.87 15.24 -8.40
C ASP A 297 -7.37 16.04 -7.18
N CYS A 298 -6.72 15.38 -6.23
CA CYS A 298 -6.18 16.00 -5.03
C CYS A 298 -4.89 16.77 -5.34
N ARG A 299 -4.70 17.91 -4.68
CA ARG A 299 -3.59 18.83 -4.97
C ARG A 299 -2.84 19.23 -3.72
N CYS A 300 -1.55 19.38 -3.87
CA CYS A 300 -0.69 19.89 -2.82
C CYS A 300 0.32 20.89 -3.42
N ILE A 301 0.44 22.07 -2.80
CA ILE A 301 1.58 22.95 -3.07
C ILE A 301 2.77 22.42 -2.25
N GLY A 302 3.33 21.29 -2.68
CA GLY A 302 4.37 20.56 -1.98
C GLY A 302 4.48 19.15 -2.55
N ASN A 303 4.63 18.15 -1.67
CA ASN A 303 4.83 16.75 -2.04
C ASN A 303 3.60 15.89 -1.67
N GLY A 304 3.30 14.87 -2.49
CA GLY A 304 2.20 13.97 -2.27
C GLY A 304 0.84 14.57 -2.64
N GLY A 305 0.57 14.76 -3.94
CA GLY A 305 -0.72 15.26 -4.39
C GLY A 305 -1.88 14.40 -3.89
N GLY A 306 -1.80 13.08 -4.08
CA GLY A 306 -2.73 12.11 -3.53
C GLY A 306 -2.40 11.76 -2.09
N VAL A 307 -1.24 11.11 -1.86
CA VAL A 307 -0.82 10.59 -0.55
C VAL A 307 0.61 11.03 -0.22
N TYR A 308 0.80 11.54 0.98
CA TYR A 308 2.12 11.77 1.58
C TYR A 308 2.35 10.77 2.70
N VAL A 309 3.39 9.96 2.58
CA VAL A 309 3.83 9.00 3.60
C VAL A 309 5.07 9.54 4.29
N GLY A 310 4.90 10.16 5.44
CA GLY A 310 5.99 10.69 6.25
C GLY A 310 6.69 9.58 7.04
N THR A 311 6.58 9.61 8.37
CA THR A 311 7.16 8.58 9.25
C THR A 311 6.20 7.42 9.56
N GLY A 312 5.21 7.18 8.69
CA GLY A 312 4.18 6.15 8.84
C GLY A 312 4.22 5.08 7.75
N GLN A 313 3.09 4.42 7.57
CA GLN A 313 2.93 3.32 6.62
C GLN A 313 1.70 3.55 5.73
N PHE A 314 1.86 3.29 4.45
CA PHE A 314 0.76 3.20 3.48
C PHE A 314 0.76 1.81 2.87
N THR A 315 -0.39 1.13 2.93
CA THR A 315 -0.61 -0.15 2.24
C THR A 315 -1.73 0.02 1.23
N MET A 316 -1.43 -0.23 -0.03
CA MET A 316 -2.40 -0.23 -1.13
C MET A 316 -2.66 -1.66 -1.55
N GLU A 317 -3.80 -2.20 -1.13
CA GLU A 317 -4.27 -3.54 -1.48
C GLU A 317 -5.15 -3.52 -2.74
N GLY A 318 -5.70 -2.35 -3.07
CA GLY A 318 -6.58 -2.12 -4.20
C GLY A 318 -6.97 -0.65 -4.33
N GLY A 319 -7.90 -0.36 -5.23
CA GLY A 319 -8.36 1.00 -5.49
C GLY A 319 -7.52 1.76 -6.51
N ASN A 320 -7.79 3.06 -6.66
CA ASN A 320 -7.19 3.88 -7.71
C ASN A 320 -6.75 5.25 -7.18
N ILE A 321 -5.54 5.69 -7.55
CA ILE A 321 -5.02 7.05 -7.33
C ILE A 321 -4.82 7.68 -8.70
N THR A 322 -5.54 8.77 -9.02
CA THR A 322 -5.64 9.35 -10.38
C THR A 322 -5.73 10.87 -10.34
N GLY A 323 -5.23 11.58 -11.32
CA GLY A 323 -5.34 13.03 -11.47
C GLY A 323 -4.72 13.88 -10.37
N CYS A 324 -3.97 13.27 -9.45
CA CYS A 324 -3.40 13.94 -8.30
C CYS A 324 -2.15 14.76 -8.66
N GLN A 325 -1.96 15.92 -7.99
CA GLN A 325 -0.94 16.89 -8.39
C GLN A 325 -0.09 17.39 -7.23
N ALA A 326 1.23 17.31 -7.38
CA ALA A 326 2.21 17.93 -6.50
C ALA A 326 2.80 19.18 -7.15
N LEU A 327 2.46 20.38 -6.64
CA LEU A 327 2.67 21.67 -7.30
C LEU A 327 3.58 22.58 -6.45
N SER A 328 4.89 22.47 -6.55
CA SER A 328 5.84 23.35 -5.84
C SER A 328 7.00 23.78 -6.75
N GLY A 329 6.71 24.50 -7.80
CA GLY A 329 7.75 24.88 -8.78
C GLY A 329 8.52 23.65 -9.24
N SER A 330 9.85 23.65 -9.11
CA SER A 330 10.68 22.45 -9.42
C SER A 330 10.80 21.44 -8.26
N PHE A 331 10.10 21.65 -7.15
CA PHE A 331 10.24 20.83 -5.93
C PHE A 331 9.05 19.93 -5.62
N GLY A 332 7.91 20.08 -6.30
CA GLY A 332 6.75 19.19 -6.11
C GLY A 332 7.08 17.76 -6.54
N ARG A 333 6.95 16.79 -5.64
CA ARG A 333 7.32 15.39 -5.85
C ARG A 333 6.18 14.45 -5.45
N GLY A 334 6.05 13.33 -6.18
CA GLY A 334 5.02 12.33 -5.91
C GLY A 334 3.62 12.88 -6.15
N GLY A 335 3.20 13.04 -7.41
CA GLY A 335 1.84 13.48 -7.74
C GLY A 335 0.80 12.55 -7.16
N GLY A 336 0.94 11.23 -7.39
CA GLY A 336 0.14 10.21 -6.74
C GLY A 336 0.58 9.97 -5.30
N VAL A 337 1.82 9.49 -5.11
CA VAL A 337 2.37 9.13 -3.79
C VAL A 337 3.77 9.70 -3.59
N TYR A 338 3.99 10.36 -2.46
CA TYR A 338 5.32 10.72 -1.96
C TYR A 338 5.66 9.87 -0.74
N ASN A 339 6.73 9.07 -0.81
CA ASN A 339 7.09 8.11 0.22
C ASN A 339 8.42 8.42 0.91
N LEU A 340 8.37 8.85 2.18
CA LEU A 340 9.48 8.93 3.14
C LEU A 340 9.38 7.88 4.26
N GLY A 341 8.33 7.06 4.23
CA GLY A 341 8.05 6.00 5.19
C GLY A 341 8.16 4.62 4.57
N THR A 342 7.13 3.84 4.77
CA THR A 342 6.97 2.52 4.14
C THR A 342 5.73 2.55 3.27
N PHE A 343 5.90 2.31 1.98
CA PHE A 343 4.81 2.11 1.05
C PHE A 343 4.80 0.65 0.60
N THR A 344 3.69 -0.05 0.82
CA THR A 344 3.48 -1.43 0.38
C THR A 344 2.38 -1.45 -0.66
N MET A 345 2.69 -1.87 -1.87
CA MET A 345 1.72 -2.05 -2.95
C MET A 345 1.48 -3.52 -3.19
N ILE A 346 0.24 -3.96 -2.95
CA ILE A 346 -0.22 -5.35 -3.10
C ILE A 346 -1.18 -5.45 -4.29
N GLY A 347 -1.89 -4.36 -4.58
CA GLY A 347 -2.85 -4.26 -5.67
C GLY A 347 -3.23 -2.81 -5.95
N GLY A 348 -4.20 -2.62 -6.84
CA GLY A 348 -4.66 -1.29 -7.27
C GLY A 348 -3.78 -0.65 -8.34
N ILE A 349 -4.08 0.60 -8.68
CA ILE A 349 -3.42 1.34 -9.77
C ILE A 349 -3.11 2.76 -9.32
N ILE A 350 -1.89 3.22 -9.61
CA ILE A 350 -1.51 4.64 -9.59
C ILE A 350 -1.37 5.08 -11.04
N GLU A 351 -2.31 5.91 -11.50
CA GLU A 351 -2.47 6.26 -12.90
C GLU A 351 -1.38 7.21 -13.43
N ASP A 352 -1.25 7.26 -14.73
CA ASP A 352 -0.26 8.07 -15.45
C ASP A 352 -0.63 9.57 -15.53
N ASP A 353 -1.87 9.92 -15.21
CA ASP A 353 -2.37 11.29 -15.13
C ASP A 353 -2.00 12.00 -13.80
N CYS A 354 -1.43 11.27 -12.84
CA CYS A 354 -0.81 11.87 -11.67
C CYS A 354 0.45 12.64 -12.05
N THR A 355 0.56 13.90 -11.61
CA THR A 355 1.63 14.79 -12.04
C THR A 355 2.37 15.45 -10.89
N ALA A 356 3.66 15.67 -11.08
CA ALA A 356 4.50 16.42 -10.16
C ALA A 356 5.28 17.48 -10.93
N SER A 357 5.37 18.70 -10.40
CA SER A 357 6.15 19.77 -11.04
C SER A 357 7.65 19.51 -11.01
N GLY A 358 8.14 18.68 -10.10
CA GLY A 358 9.52 18.20 -10.01
C GLY A 358 9.67 16.78 -10.56
N SER A 359 9.45 15.76 -9.74
CA SER A 359 9.72 14.37 -10.12
C SER A 359 8.76 13.37 -9.49
N GLY A 360 8.66 12.16 -10.11
CA GLY A 360 7.79 11.09 -9.66
C GLY A 360 6.31 11.45 -9.77
N GLY A 361 5.80 11.70 -10.99
CA GLY A 361 4.39 12.02 -11.19
C GLY A 361 3.47 11.00 -10.53
N GLY A 362 3.71 9.70 -10.76
CA GLY A 362 3.04 8.63 -10.03
C GLY A 362 3.56 8.48 -8.62
N VAL A 363 4.85 8.11 -8.48
CA VAL A 363 5.47 7.84 -7.18
C VAL A 363 6.85 8.49 -7.06
N TYR A 364 7.09 9.16 -5.96
CA TYR A 364 8.42 9.53 -5.50
C TYR A 364 8.76 8.66 -4.28
N ASN A 365 9.73 7.75 -4.44
CA ASN A 365 10.15 6.83 -3.38
C ASN A 365 11.51 7.25 -2.81
N ALA A 366 11.52 7.74 -1.59
CA ALA A 366 12.72 8.17 -0.88
C ALA A 366 13.05 7.28 0.32
N LYS A 367 12.44 6.09 0.42
CA LYS A 367 12.74 5.09 1.44
C LYS A 367 12.47 3.68 0.94
N VAL A 368 11.36 3.05 1.31
CA VAL A 368 11.06 1.66 0.92
C VAL A 368 9.71 1.57 0.26
N LEU A 369 9.69 1.02 -0.95
CA LEU A 369 8.52 0.57 -1.68
C LEU A 369 8.55 -0.96 -1.78
N PHE A 370 7.63 -1.63 -1.10
CA PHE A 370 7.39 -3.06 -1.26
C PHE A 370 6.48 -3.29 -2.47
N ALA A 371 7.07 -3.76 -3.57
CA ALA A 371 6.42 -3.97 -4.85
C ALA A 371 5.87 -5.41 -4.95
N ASN A 372 4.71 -5.68 -4.33
CA ASN A 372 4.15 -7.01 -4.21
C ASN A 372 2.99 -7.30 -5.19
N GLY A 373 2.42 -6.27 -5.82
CA GLY A 373 1.32 -6.41 -6.79
C GLY A 373 0.83 -5.06 -7.28
N GLY A 374 -0.19 -5.05 -8.13
CA GLY A 374 -0.78 -3.85 -8.70
C GLY A 374 0.04 -3.21 -9.83
N GLU A 375 -0.32 -1.97 -10.19
CA GLU A 375 0.33 -1.24 -11.29
C GLU A 375 0.64 0.21 -10.90
N ILE A 376 1.85 0.67 -11.21
CA ILE A 376 2.24 2.07 -11.20
C ILE A 376 2.43 2.50 -12.66
N ALA A 377 1.38 3.11 -13.22
CA ALA A 377 1.38 3.61 -14.58
C ALA A 377 2.05 4.99 -14.68
N GLY A 378 1.99 5.77 -13.62
CA GLY A 378 2.67 7.05 -13.53
C GLY A 378 4.20 6.93 -13.36
N ASN A 379 4.91 8.00 -13.66
CA ASN A 379 6.37 8.02 -13.54
C ASN A 379 6.84 7.82 -12.09
N VAL A 380 7.91 7.04 -11.93
CA VAL A 380 8.53 6.75 -10.63
C VAL A 380 9.92 7.38 -10.55
N MET A 381 10.17 8.09 -9.46
CA MET A 381 11.52 8.49 -9.05
C MET A 381 11.90 7.65 -7.83
N ASN A 382 12.89 6.77 -7.97
CA ASN A 382 13.42 5.97 -6.87
C ASN A 382 14.72 6.61 -6.37
N GLY A 383 14.61 7.37 -5.28
CA GLY A 383 15.68 8.20 -4.75
C GLY A 383 16.00 9.44 -5.59
N ASP A 384 16.50 10.44 -4.93
CA ASP A 384 17.00 11.68 -5.52
C ASP A 384 18.09 12.22 -4.58
N ARG A 385 18.16 13.54 -4.36
CA ARG A 385 19.21 14.20 -3.57
C ARG A 385 19.40 13.62 -2.16
N TYR A 386 18.29 13.36 -1.42
CA TYR A 386 18.25 12.73 -0.08
C TYR A 386 16.84 12.23 0.21
N PRO A 387 16.64 11.02 0.77
CA PRO A 387 17.53 9.85 0.81
C PRO A 387 17.43 8.97 -0.43
N SER A 388 18.23 7.92 -0.51
CA SER A 388 18.10 6.87 -1.53
C SER A 388 16.84 6.03 -1.30
N GLY A 389 16.21 5.60 -2.40
CA GLY A 389 15.01 4.75 -2.37
C GLY A 389 15.33 3.27 -2.62
N THR A 390 14.52 2.39 -2.06
CA THR A 390 14.59 0.95 -2.34
C THR A 390 13.24 0.46 -2.85
N ILE A 391 13.23 -0.23 -3.99
CA ILE A 391 12.10 -0.99 -4.51
C ILE A 391 12.43 -2.46 -4.26
N THR A 392 11.65 -3.13 -3.41
CA THR A 392 11.86 -4.51 -2.97
C THR A 392 10.52 -5.26 -2.86
N GLY A 393 10.53 -6.53 -2.51
CA GLY A 393 9.32 -7.32 -2.28
C GLY A 393 9.23 -8.56 -3.17
N SER A 394 8.00 -9.02 -3.43
CA SER A 394 7.75 -10.23 -4.25
C SER A 394 7.86 -10.02 -5.76
N GLY A 395 7.95 -8.76 -6.21
CA GLY A 395 8.09 -8.40 -7.62
C GLY A 395 6.79 -8.41 -8.43
N GLY A 396 5.62 -8.53 -7.77
CA GLY A 396 4.33 -8.56 -8.45
C GLY A 396 3.84 -7.23 -9.01
N THR A 397 4.48 -6.09 -8.66
CA THR A 397 4.09 -4.77 -9.16
C THR A 397 4.60 -4.55 -10.58
N ARG A 398 3.70 -4.09 -11.45
CA ARG A 398 4.04 -3.63 -12.80
C ARG A 398 4.33 -2.13 -12.81
N PHE A 399 5.45 -1.76 -13.41
CA PHE A 399 5.87 -0.39 -13.65
C PHE A 399 5.76 -0.09 -15.16
N SER A 400 4.68 0.55 -15.58
CA SER A 400 4.46 0.88 -17.00
C SER A 400 4.85 2.31 -17.34
N GLY A 401 4.98 3.19 -16.34
CA GLY A 401 5.57 4.51 -16.49
C GLY A 401 7.10 4.49 -16.52
N LYS A 402 7.69 5.67 -16.72
CA LYS A 402 9.15 5.84 -16.65
C LYS A 402 9.63 5.69 -15.20
N VAL A 403 10.65 4.86 -15.00
CA VAL A 403 11.34 4.70 -13.70
C VAL A 403 12.73 5.32 -13.78
N ILE A 404 13.04 6.22 -12.85
CA ILE A 404 14.38 6.77 -12.67
C ILE A 404 14.92 6.24 -11.35
N ASN A 405 15.94 5.38 -11.42
CA ASN A 405 16.65 4.84 -10.26
C ASN A 405 17.96 5.61 -10.08
N ASN A 406 17.99 6.48 -9.10
CA ASN A 406 19.04 7.49 -8.98
C ASN A 406 20.03 7.16 -7.85
N LYS A 407 21.10 7.92 -7.76
CA LYS A 407 22.00 8.02 -6.60
C LYS A 407 21.79 9.38 -5.94
N ASN A 408 22.00 9.45 -4.62
CA ASN A 408 21.92 10.72 -3.92
C ASN A 408 23.23 11.55 -4.08
N GLU A 409 23.23 12.79 -3.58
CA GLU A 409 24.39 13.67 -3.65
C GLU A 409 25.64 13.13 -2.91
N ASP A 410 25.46 12.28 -1.89
CA ASP A 410 26.54 11.59 -1.19
C ASP A 410 27.06 10.35 -1.95
N GLY A 411 26.48 10.02 -3.10
CA GLY A 411 26.83 8.85 -3.89
C GLY A 411 26.16 7.56 -3.42
N ASN A 412 25.27 7.60 -2.40
CA ASN A 412 24.49 6.42 -2.02
C ASN A 412 23.48 6.10 -3.12
N LYS A 413 23.51 4.86 -3.57
CA LYS A 413 22.70 4.39 -4.68
C LYS A 413 21.32 3.98 -4.21
N SER A 414 20.31 4.32 -4.98
CA SER A 414 18.99 3.71 -4.84
C SER A 414 18.98 2.33 -5.47
N ILE A 415 18.10 1.46 -4.98
CA ILE A 415 18.14 0.03 -5.28
C ILE A 415 16.82 -0.41 -5.91
N ILE A 416 16.90 -1.21 -6.97
CA ILE A 416 15.79 -1.99 -7.52
C ILE A 416 16.12 -3.47 -7.33
N GLU A 417 15.30 -4.19 -6.55
CA GLU A 417 15.46 -5.62 -6.30
C GLU A 417 14.40 -6.46 -7.01
N CYS A 418 13.26 -5.86 -7.38
CA CYS A 418 12.15 -6.59 -7.99
C CYS A 418 11.22 -5.67 -8.78
N GLY A 419 10.22 -6.25 -9.45
CA GLY A 419 9.19 -5.58 -10.24
C GLY A 419 9.21 -6.03 -11.69
N THR A 420 8.11 -5.79 -12.41
CA THR A 420 8.01 -5.98 -13.86
C THR A 420 7.98 -4.61 -14.54
N PHE A 421 9.00 -4.31 -15.33
CA PHE A 421 9.18 -3.01 -15.97
C PHE A 421 8.84 -3.11 -17.46
N THR A 422 7.89 -2.28 -17.92
CA THR A 422 7.48 -2.22 -19.32
C THR A 422 7.66 -0.82 -19.94
N GLY A 423 7.95 0.17 -19.10
CA GLY A 423 8.30 1.52 -19.50
C GLY A 423 9.81 1.73 -19.67
N GLU A 424 10.22 2.98 -19.76
CA GLU A 424 11.64 3.38 -19.77
C GLU A 424 12.23 3.26 -18.35
N VAL A 425 13.43 2.67 -18.22
CA VAL A 425 14.18 2.64 -16.96
C VAL A 425 15.52 3.32 -17.14
N SER A 426 15.72 4.43 -16.43
CA SER A 426 16.99 5.15 -16.39
C SER A 426 17.70 4.87 -15.07
N ASN A 427 18.89 4.26 -15.09
CA ASN A 427 19.60 3.82 -13.91
C ASN A 427 20.93 4.55 -13.69
N GLU A 428 21.07 5.15 -12.51
CA GLU A 428 22.34 5.59 -11.92
C GLU A 428 22.60 4.93 -10.56
N GLY A 429 21.61 4.17 -10.07
CA GLY A 429 21.64 3.40 -8.83
C GLY A 429 22.17 1.98 -9.03
N GLU A 430 21.54 1.04 -8.31
CA GLU A 430 21.80 -0.39 -8.43
C GLU A 430 20.52 -1.13 -8.87
N ILE A 431 20.67 -2.05 -9.80
CA ILE A 431 19.64 -2.99 -10.21
C ILE A 431 20.11 -4.38 -9.80
N LEU A 432 19.49 -4.96 -8.78
CA LEU A 432 19.83 -6.28 -8.24
C LEU A 432 18.84 -7.36 -8.69
N GLY A 433 17.68 -6.98 -9.23
CA GLY A 433 16.66 -7.90 -9.72
C GLY A 433 15.51 -7.17 -10.43
N GLY A 434 14.53 -7.93 -10.91
CA GLY A 434 13.37 -7.44 -11.64
C GLY A 434 13.27 -8.03 -13.05
N ASP A 435 12.11 -7.88 -13.70
CA ASP A 435 11.90 -8.26 -15.09
C ASP A 435 11.94 -7.01 -15.97
N PHE A 436 12.98 -6.90 -16.79
CA PHE A 436 13.20 -5.81 -17.75
C PHE A 436 13.08 -6.28 -19.21
N SER A 437 12.45 -7.44 -19.44
CA SER A 437 12.37 -8.04 -20.79
C SER A 437 11.63 -7.14 -21.79
N GLN A 438 10.74 -6.28 -21.31
CA GLN A 438 9.97 -5.32 -22.11
C GLN A 438 10.36 -3.85 -21.85
N ALA A 439 11.33 -3.60 -20.99
CA ALA A 439 11.76 -2.26 -20.65
C ALA A 439 12.76 -1.70 -21.67
N ASN A 440 12.77 -0.37 -21.80
CA ASN A 440 13.82 0.36 -22.50
C ASN A 440 14.83 0.90 -21.48
N LEU A 441 16.03 0.28 -21.43
CA LEU A 441 17.03 0.58 -20.42
C LEU A 441 17.97 1.70 -20.86
N SER A 442 18.43 2.51 -19.90
CA SER A 442 19.46 3.55 -20.07
C SER A 442 20.20 3.81 -18.77
N GLY A 443 21.33 4.54 -18.83
CA GLY A 443 22.16 4.86 -17.67
C GLY A 443 23.34 3.92 -17.52
N THR A 444 23.69 3.54 -16.28
CA THR A 444 24.90 2.75 -16.00
C THR A 444 24.65 1.58 -15.05
N LEU A 445 25.51 0.56 -15.14
CA LEU A 445 25.62 -0.55 -14.19
C LEU A 445 27.05 -0.69 -13.71
N VAL A 446 27.22 -1.24 -12.51
CA VAL A 446 28.52 -1.67 -12.00
C VAL A 446 28.62 -3.17 -12.12
N ILE A 447 29.64 -3.63 -12.86
CA ILE A 447 29.99 -5.05 -13.03
C ILE A 447 31.25 -5.32 -12.24
N THR A 448 31.22 -6.35 -11.39
CA THR A 448 32.39 -6.84 -10.65
C THR A 448 32.92 -8.09 -11.33
N PHE A 449 34.23 -8.13 -11.56
CA PHE A 449 34.94 -9.33 -12.03
C PHE A 449 35.75 -9.89 -10.87
N ASP A 450 35.36 -11.07 -10.38
CA ASP A 450 36.05 -11.82 -9.34
C ASP A 450 36.92 -12.90 -10.03
N PRO A 451 38.26 -12.76 -10.03
CA PRO A 451 39.12 -13.69 -10.72
C PRO A 451 39.27 -15.04 -10.01
N ASP A 452 38.82 -15.19 -8.77
CA ASP A 452 38.85 -16.43 -7.97
C ASP A 452 40.24 -17.13 -7.97
N ASN A 453 41.30 -16.33 -7.98
CA ASN A 453 42.69 -16.80 -8.02
C ASN A 453 43.54 -16.28 -6.85
N GLY A 454 42.91 -15.50 -5.92
CA GLY A 454 43.58 -14.83 -4.81
C GLY A 454 43.85 -13.36 -5.08
N ASP A 455 43.69 -12.89 -6.31
CA ASP A 455 43.80 -11.46 -6.65
C ASP A 455 42.54 -10.69 -6.24
N GLN A 456 42.64 -9.37 -6.14
CA GLN A 456 41.47 -8.54 -5.86
C GLN A 456 40.51 -8.50 -7.06
N SER A 457 39.21 -8.50 -6.74
CA SER A 457 38.15 -8.26 -7.73
C SER A 457 38.28 -6.86 -8.33
N SER A 458 37.97 -6.74 -9.61
CA SER A 458 37.93 -5.44 -10.31
C SER A 458 36.48 -5.06 -10.59
N THR A 459 36.20 -3.76 -10.58
CA THR A 459 34.88 -3.22 -10.92
C THR A 459 34.95 -2.36 -12.16
N LYS A 460 33.91 -2.46 -13.00
CA LYS A 460 33.77 -1.66 -14.21
C LYS A 460 32.38 -1.06 -14.28
N GLU A 461 32.28 0.24 -14.46
CA GLU A 461 31.02 0.88 -14.81
C GLU A 461 30.80 0.72 -16.32
N VAL A 462 29.61 0.30 -16.70
CA VAL A 462 29.21 0.06 -18.09
C VAL A 462 27.92 0.81 -18.41
N HIS A 463 27.82 1.33 -19.63
CA HIS A 463 26.61 2.01 -20.10
C HIS A 463 25.56 0.99 -20.54
N LEU A 464 24.32 1.20 -20.11
CA LEU A 464 23.15 0.43 -20.55
C LEU A 464 22.73 0.88 -21.95
N GLY A 465 22.60 -0.06 -22.86
CA GLY A 465 21.77 0.10 -24.05
C GLY A 465 20.34 -0.29 -23.77
N SER A 466 19.44 -0.09 -24.73
CA SER A 466 18.01 -0.34 -24.58
C SER A 466 17.63 -1.76 -24.15
N ASP A 467 18.45 -2.74 -24.49
CA ASP A 467 18.30 -4.17 -24.16
C ASP A 467 19.30 -4.68 -23.10
N GLY A 468 20.12 -3.81 -22.55
CA GLY A 468 21.19 -4.13 -21.60
C GLY A 468 22.58 -3.69 -22.07
N ALA A 469 23.61 -3.96 -21.28
CA ALA A 469 25.00 -3.61 -21.56
C ALA A 469 25.78 -4.80 -22.12
N ALA A 470 26.48 -4.60 -23.25
CA ALA A 470 27.49 -5.54 -23.71
C ALA A 470 28.74 -5.41 -22.81
N LEU A 471 29.27 -6.54 -22.39
CA LEU A 471 30.47 -6.58 -21.56
C LEU A 471 31.69 -6.98 -22.41
N THR A 472 32.86 -6.53 -21.97
CA THR A 472 34.14 -7.02 -22.48
C THR A 472 34.86 -7.76 -21.37
N PRO A 473 35.54 -8.88 -21.66
CA PRO A 473 36.33 -9.58 -20.64
C PRO A 473 37.38 -8.67 -20.02
N PRO A 474 37.85 -8.95 -18.80
CA PRO A 474 38.96 -8.22 -18.20
C PRO A 474 40.23 -8.35 -19.04
N ASP A 475 40.97 -7.24 -19.15
CA ASP A 475 42.28 -7.15 -19.77
C ASP A 475 43.25 -6.52 -18.77
N PRO A 476 44.37 -7.19 -18.41
CA PRO A 476 44.75 -8.54 -18.85
C PRO A 476 43.82 -9.66 -18.33
N THR A 477 43.75 -10.74 -19.08
CA THR A 477 43.06 -11.97 -18.64
C THR A 477 43.73 -12.51 -17.37
N PRO A 478 43.01 -12.77 -16.29
CA PRO A 478 43.60 -13.31 -15.06
C PRO A 478 44.21 -14.67 -15.29
N THR A 479 45.19 -15.01 -14.48
CA THR A 479 45.91 -16.30 -14.52
C THR A 479 45.87 -16.96 -13.16
N LYS A 480 45.88 -18.31 -13.15
CA LYS A 480 45.98 -19.12 -11.93
C LYS A 480 46.96 -20.25 -12.18
N GLU A 481 48.03 -20.35 -11.37
CA GLU A 481 49.08 -21.32 -11.56
C GLU A 481 48.50 -22.75 -11.49
N GLY A 482 48.80 -23.55 -12.50
CA GLY A 482 48.31 -24.94 -12.60
C GLY A 482 46.86 -25.09 -13.07
N TYR A 483 46.22 -24.00 -13.50
CA TYR A 483 44.84 -24.02 -13.95
C TYR A 483 44.67 -23.28 -15.29
N THR A 484 43.63 -23.65 -16.03
CA THR A 484 43.17 -22.95 -17.24
C THR A 484 41.85 -22.31 -16.95
N LEU A 485 41.68 -21.04 -17.37
CA LEU A 485 40.41 -20.33 -17.24
C LEU A 485 39.34 -21.01 -18.13
N ASP A 486 38.29 -21.53 -17.50
CA ASP A 486 37.14 -22.08 -18.23
C ASP A 486 36.20 -20.96 -18.74
N GLY A 487 36.08 -19.90 -17.99
CA GLY A 487 35.29 -18.73 -18.35
C GLY A 487 34.80 -17.95 -17.14
N TRP A 488 33.93 -17.02 -17.43
CA TRP A 488 33.29 -16.18 -16.42
C TRP A 488 31.86 -16.66 -16.21
N TYR A 489 31.40 -16.71 -14.94
CA TYR A 489 30.11 -17.26 -14.56
C TYR A 489 29.34 -16.26 -13.71
N TRP A 490 28.05 -16.17 -13.95
CA TRP A 490 27.12 -15.36 -13.19
C TRP A 490 26.18 -16.22 -12.36
N TYR A 491 25.88 -15.75 -11.15
CA TYR A 491 24.97 -16.39 -10.20
C TYR A 491 23.76 -15.50 -9.98
N TYR A 492 22.59 -15.90 -10.45
CA TYR A 492 21.36 -15.15 -10.26
C TYR A 492 20.78 -15.44 -8.88
N ASN A 493 20.61 -14.38 -8.05
CA ASN A 493 19.89 -14.39 -6.77
C ASN A 493 20.27 -15.50 -5.76
N ASN A 494 21.54 -15.86 -5.63
CA ASN A 494 22.02 -16.90 -4.70
C ASN A 494 21.31 -18.27 -4.85
N ASN A 495 20.61 -18.51 -5.95
CA ASN A 495 19.86 -19.75 -6.19
C ASN A 495 20.75 -20.92 -6.63
N GLY A 496 22.05 -20.75 -6.58
CA GLY A 496 23.02 -21.78 -6.94
C GLY A 496 23.10 -22.14 -8.43
N ALA A 497 22.24 -21.58 -9.27
CA ALA A 497 22.29 -21.77 -10.71
C ALA A 497 23.39 -20.89 -11.30
N GLU A 498 24.46 -21.54 -11.75
CA GLU A 498 25.55 -20.88 -12.48
C GLU A 498 25.23 -20.82 -13.96
N THR A 499 25.46 -19.66 -14.57
CA THR A 499 25.39 -19.51 -16.02
C THR A 499 26.72 -18.98 -16.53
N LYS A 500 27.31 -19.68 -17.51
CA LYS A 500 28.52 -19.21 -18.19
C LYS A 500 28.17 -18.00 -19.03
N TRP A 501 28.89 -16.90 -18.82
CA TRP A 501 28.71 -15.66 -19.55
C TRP A 501 29.33 -15.72 -20.94
N ASN A 502 28.54 -15.41 -21.97
CA ASN A 502 29.00 -15.26 -23.33
C ASN A 502 29.15 -13.76 -23.67
N PHE A 503 30.38 -13.29 -23.78
CA PHE A 503 30.66 -11.86 -24.05
C PHE A 503 30.17 -11.39 -25.43
N ASP A 504 29.93 -12.29 -26.38
CA ASP A 504 29.46 -11.93 -27.72
C ASP A 504 27.95 -11.74 -27.79
N THR A 505 27.20 -12.44 -26.95
CA THR A 505 25.72 -12.50 -27.06
C THR A 505 24.99 -11.97 -25.83
N ASP A 506 25.56 -12.14 -24.64
CA ASP A 506 24.86 -11.82 -23.41
C ASP A 506 24.89 -10.32 -23.11
N LYS A 507 23.80 -9.83 -22.53
CA LYS A 507 23.63 -8.43 -22.12
C LYS A 507 23.38 -8.34 -20.62
N ALA A 508 24.17 -7.56 -19.93
CA ALA A 508 23.97 -7.27 -18.52
C ALA A 508 22.79 -6.31 -18.32
N ARG A 509 21.81 -6.68 -17.51
CA ARG A 509 20.68 -5.86 -17.11
C ARG A 509 20.68 -5.56 -15.61
N TYR A 510 21.64 -6.12 -14.88
CA TYR A 510 21.77 -6.06 -13.43
C TYR A 510 23.16 -5.61 -13.01
N THR A 511 23.27 -4.99 -11.85
CA THR A 511 24.51 -4.90 -11.10
C THR A 511 24.88 -6.30 -10.67
N MET A 512 26.02 -6.83 -11.14
CA MET A 512 26.33 -8.24 -11.00
C MET A 512 27.82 -8.51 -10.82
N THR A 513 28.13 -9.68 -10.26
CA THR A 513 29.49 -10.20 -10.17
C THR A 513 29.64 -11.38 -11.14
N LEU A 514 30.63 -11.29 -12.02
CA LEU A 514 31.11 -12.39 -12.84
C LEU A 514 32.30 -13.02 -12.13
N LYS A 515 32.19 -14.31 -11.78
CA LYS A 515 33.24 -15.07 -11.12
C LYS A 515 33.95 -15.99 -12.12
N ALA A 516 35.29 -15.96 -12.11
CA ALA A 516 36.08 -16.85 -12.94
C ALA A 516 35.96 -18.30 -12.44
N LYS A 517 35.85 -19.26 -13.37
CA LYS A 517 36.01 -20.67 -13.10
C LYS A 517 37.30 -21.22 -13.72
N TRP A 518 37.91 -22.10 -12.99
CA TRP A 518 39.20 -22.66 -13.30
C TRP A 518 39.16 -24.18 -13.40
N THR A 519 39.72 -24.73 -14.49
CA THR A 519 39.93 -26.15 -14.65
C THR A 519 41.38 -26.47 -14.35
N LYS A 520 41.64 -27.40 -13.43
CA LYS A 520 43.00 -27.83 -13.09
C LYS A 520 43.68 -28.47 -14.29
N ASN A 521 44.89 -28.02 -14.60
CA ASN A 521 45.67 -28.61 -15.68
C ASN A 521 46.11 -30.01 -15.26
N THR A 522 45.62 -31.02 -15.96
CA THR A 522 46.15 -32.36 -15.84
C THR A 522 47.45 -32.43 -16.63
N THR A 523 48.58 -32.52 -15.95
CA THR A 523 49.84 -32.84 -16.63
C THR A 523 49.72 -34.25 -17.19
N PRO A 524 49.94 -34.51 -18.50
CA PRO A 524 49.96 -35.87 -19.00
C PRO A 524 51.12 -36.64 -18.31
N ILE A 525 50.83 -37.75 -17.67
CA ILE A 525 51.86 -38.64 -17.16
C ILE A 525 52.52 -39.25 -18.39
N ILE A 526 53.75 -38.82 -18.73
CA ILE A 526 54.58 -39.48 -19.74
C ILE A 526 55.15 -40.73 -19.07
N PRO A 527 54.82 -41.96 -19.50
CA PRO A 527 55.44 -43.15 -18.95
C PRO A 527 56.96 -43.13 -19.24
N GLY A 528 57.75 -43.02 -18.19
CA GLY A 528 59.20 -43.15 -18.30
C GLY A 528 59.55 -44.58 -18.76
N ASN A 529 60.51 -44.66 -19.67
CA ASN A 529 61.08 -45.97 -20.18
C ASN A 529 61.97 -46.61 -19.08
N GLY A 530 61.34 -47.24 -18.10
CA GLY A 530 62.07 -47.88 -17.00
C GLY A 530 61.22 -48.91 -16.29
N THR A 531 61.75 -50.05 -16.10
CA THR A 531 61.17 -51.23 -15.39
C THR A 531 61.09 -50.95 -13.87
N ASN A 532 60.29 -50.03 -13.44
CA ASN A 532 60.03 -49.88 -12.01
C ASN A 532 58.53 -49.74 -11.79
N ASN A 533 58.03 -50.51 -10.84
CA ASN A 533 56.64 -50.38 -10.37
C ASN A 533 56.37 -48.92 -9.89
N ILE A 534 55.54 -48.20 -10.61
CA ILE A 534 55.11 -46.88 -10.21
C ILE A 534 53.94 -47.05 -9.25
N VAL A 535 54.16 -46.78 -7.98
CA VAL A 535 53.10 -46.62 -7.00
C VAL A 535 52.74 -45.15 -7.04
N GLU A 536 51.62 -44.77 -7.65
CA GLU A 536 51.09 -43.41 -7.57
C GLU A 536 50.14 -43.28 -6.38
N GLN A 537 50.47 -42.36 -5.51
CA GLN A 537 49.56 -41.94 -4.42
C GLN A 537 48.60 -40.88 -4.94
N TYR A 538 47.33 -41.19 -4.98
CA TYR A 538 46.29 -40.19 -5.26
C TYR A 538 45.79 -39.60 -3.96
N LYS A 539 45.90 -38.26 -3.82
CA LYS A 539 45.17 -37.52 -2.81
C LYS A 539 43.79 -37.14 -3.39
N THR A 540 42.77 -37.67 -2.84
CA THR A 540 41.42 -37.13 -3.06
C THR A 540 41.29 -35.94 -2.12
N ASP A 541 41.09 -34.75 -2.67
CA ASP A 541 40.71 -33.56 -1.91
C ASP A 541 39.23 -33.68 -1.47
N ASP A 542 38.99 -34.67 -0.59
CA ASP A 542 37.73 -34.71 0.13
C ASP A 542 37.99 -34.17 1.55
N SER A 543 37.54 -32.96 1.80
CA SER A 543 37.81 -32.19 3.03
C SER A 543 37.17 -32.83 4.29
N ASN A 544 36.67 -34.09 4.23
CA ASN A 544 35.92 -34.66 5.34
C ASN A 544 36.32 -36.11 5.74
N SER A 545 37.34 -36.72 5.19
CA SER A 545 37.82 -38.03 5.74
C SER A 545 39.31 -38.18 5.57
N GLY A 546 40.02 -38.35 6.66
CA GLY A 546 41.47 -38.55 6.71
C GLY A 546 41.90 -39.97 6.41
N GLU A 547 41.28 -40.70 5.49
CA GLU A 547 41.70 -42.05 5.13
C GLU A 547 42.41 -42.07 3.76
N GLN A 548 43.64 -42.51 3.78
CA GLN A 548 44.49 -42.78 2.65
C GLN A 548 44.20 -44.21 2.17
N THR A 549 43.63 -44.38 0.98
CA THR A 549 43.44 -45.71 0.38
C THR A 549 44.45 -45.93 -0.75
N ASP A 550 45.36 -46.86 -0.53
CA ASP A 550 46.23 -47.38 -1.59
C ASP A 550 45.47 -48.38 -2.45
N ARG A 551 45.33 -48.07 -3.73
CA ARG A 551 44.73 -49.00 -4.70
C ARG A 551 45.76 -49.49 -5.69
N GLU A 552 46.02 -50.79 -5.69
CA GLU A 552 46.90 -51.46 -6.68
C GLU A 552 46.23 -51.49 -8.06
N VAL A 553 46.99 -51.08 -9.09
CA VAL A 553 46.56 -51.20 -10.49
C VAL A 553 46.80 -52.61 -10.96
N PRO A 554 45.84 -53.34 -11.52
CA PRO A 554 46.02 -54.70 -11.98
C PRO A 554 47.09 -54.83 -13.09
N SER A 555 47.97 -55.78 -12.97
CA SER A 555 49.13 -56.06 -13.87
C SER A 555 48.78 -56.34 -15.35
N SER A 556 47.50 -56.44 -15.66
CA SER A 556 47.03 -56.67 -17.05
C SER A 556 46.95 -55.35 -17.88
N VAL A 557 47.13 -54.22 -17.25
CA VAL A 557 47.10 -52.92 -17.94
C VAL A 557 48.48 -52.52 -18.52
N VAL A 558 49.54 -53.25 -18.17
CA VAL A 558 50.94 -52.84 -18.50
C VAL A 558 51.43 -53.40 -19.83
N LYS A 559 50.62 -54.08 -20.60
CA LYS A 559 51.06 -54.67 -21.90
C LYS A 559 50.37 -53.99 -23.08
N ASN A 560 50.87 -52.85 -23.49
CA ASN A 560 51.14 -52.49 -24.89
C ASN A 560 51.62 -51.03 -25.02
N THR A 561 52.75 -50.84 -25.56
CA THR A 561 53.56 -49.63 -25.43
C THR A 561 53.39 -48.57 -26.51
N THR A 562 52.25 -48.45 -27.15
CA THR A 562 52.06 -47.41 -28.20
C THR A 562 50.69 -46.84 -28.31
N SER A 563 49.83 -46.95 -27.28
CA SER A 563 48.50 -46.30 -27.29
C SER A 563 48.31 -45.44 -26.04
N TYR A 564 47.94 -44.21 -26.23
CA TYR A 564 47.50 -43.35 -25.13
C TYR A 564 46.21 -43.95 -24.56
N LEU A 565 46.23 -44.34 -23.28
CA LEU A 565 45.04 -44.72 -22.54
C LEU A 565 44.47 -43.47 -21.87
N THR A 566 43.38 -42.98 -22.41
CA THR A 566 42.57 -41.99 -21.72
C THR A 566 41.46 -42.72 -20.98
N TYR A 567 41.43 -42.65 -19.66
CA TYR A 567 40.27 -43.11 -18.89
C TYR A 567 39.73 -42.00 -18.03
N THR A 568 38.41 -41.93 -17.96
CA THR A 568 37.69 -41.00 -17.14
C THR A 568 37.27 -41.73 -15.86
N VAL A 569 37.73 -41.27 -14.70
CA VAL A 569 37.25 -41.77 -13.41
C VAL A 569 36.02 -40.95 -13.04
N GLN A 570 34.89 -41.61 -12.90
CA GLN A 570 33.69 -40.95 -12.34
C GLN A 570 33.74 -41.07 -10.81
N ALA A 571 33.32 -39.99 -10.13
CA ALA A 571 33.21 -39.99 -8.68
C ALA A 571 32.13 -41.02 -8.26
N GLY A 572 32.52 -42.04 -7.53
CA GLY A 572 31.59 -43.06 -7.00
C GLY A 572 32.04 -44.53 -7.13
N ASP A 573 33.18 -44.81 -7.75
CA ASP A 573 33.76 -46.17 -7.76
C ASP A 573 34.93 -46.33 -6.78
#